data_e875c200148a9155efa34e2403706ef7
#
_entry.id   e875c200148a9155efa34e2403706ef7
#
_cell.length_a   1.000
_cell.length_b   1.000
_cell.length_c   1.000
_cell.angle_alpha   90.00
_cell.angle_beta   90.00
_cell.angle_gamma   90.00
#
_symmetry.space_group_name_H-M   'P 1'
#
loop_
_entity.id
_entity.type
_entity.pdbx_description
1 polymer ?
#
loop_
_entity_poly.entity_id
_entity_poly.type
_entity_poly.pdbx_seq_one_letter_code
_entity_poly.pdbx_strand_id
1 'polypeptide(L)'
;GSKTFITTTDGNHGRGVAWTANRLKQQAIVYMPQGSAAERLANIRAEGAQAEITDMNYDDTVRYTSELAQKNGWIIVQDTAWDGYTRIPLWIMQGYMTMALEAYEQLPVKPTHIFLQAGVGSLAGSVQGFFADIYDSSCPLTFIVEPKGADCIYQTAAANDGSLHSVTGRLETIMAGLACGEPNSIAWEILGNLSDGFISCPDYTAAQGMRIL
;
A
#
# COMPACT_ATOMS: atom_id res chain seq x y z
N GLY A 1 18.93 -16.04 17.20
CA GLY A 1 19.79 -15.90 16.04
C GLY A 1 19.38 -14.71 15.18
N SER A 2 20.23 -14.27 14.26
CA SER A 2 19.90 -13.20 13.31
C SER A 2 18.80 -13.69 12.36
N LYS A 3 17.82 -12.81 12.11
CA LYS A 3 16.76 -13.05 11.13
C LYS A 3 16.95 -12.10 9.95
N THR A 4 16.51 -12.55 8.78
CA THR A 4 16.47 -11.73 7.58
C THR A 4 15.01 -11.46 7.22
N PHE A 5 14.64 -10.18 7.13
CA PHE A 5 13.35 -9.72 6.67
C PHE A 5 13.47 -9.27 5.22
N ILE A 6 12.48 -9.61 4.39
CA ILE A 6 12.49 -9.25 2.97
C ILE A 6 11.15 -8.65 2.56
N THR A 7 11.19 -7.65 1.69
CA THR A 7 9.98 -6.98 1.20
C THR A 7 10.18 -6.37 -0.19
N THR A 8 9.05 -6.10 -0.85
CA THR A 8 8.95 -5.24 -2.06
C THR A 8 8.31 -3.92 -1.70
N THR A 9 8.80 -2.83 -2.28
CA THR A 9 8.28 -1.49 -2.02
C THR A 9 8.62 -0.51 -3.14
N ASP A 10 7.80 0.53 -3.31
CA ASP A 10 8.21 1.75 -4.03
C ASP A 10 8.90 2.80 -3.12
N GLY A 11 8.94 2.59 -1.79
CA GLY A 11 9.65 3.51 -0.90
C GLY A 11 9.34 3.38 0.59
N ASN A 12 8.22 3.93 1.06
CA ASN A 12 7.96 4.13 2.49
C ASN A 12 7.87 2.84 3.30
N HIS A 13 7.16 1.83 2.80
CA HIS A 13 7.04 0.54 3.48
C HIS A 13 8.42 -0.12 3.65
N GLY A 14 9.21 -0.20 2.58
CA GLY A 14 10.55 -0.79 2.65
C GLY A 14 11.50 -0.02 3.56
N ARG A 15 11.40 1.32 3.59
CA ARG A 15 12.15 2.13 4.54
C ARG A 15 11.77 1.81 5.98
N GLY A 16 10.47 1.64 6.27
CA GLY A 16 9.99 1.24 7.60
C GLY A 16 10.50 -0.15 8.02
N VAL A 17 10.50 -1.13 7.10
CA VAL A 17 11.05 -2.47 7.34
C VAL A 17 12.56 -2.38 7.60
N ALA A 18 13.31 -1.63 6.79
CA ALA A 18 14.76 -1.44 6.95
C ALA A 18 15.10 -0.82 8.30
N TRP A 19 14.44 0.29 8.65
CA TRP A 19 14.62 0.98 9.91
C TRP A 19 14.33 0.07 11.11
N THR A 20 13.21 -0.66 11.07
CA THR A 20 12.81 -1.56 12.15
C THR A 20 13.79 -2.72 12.30
N ALA A 21 14.22 -3.34 11.22
CA ALA A 21 15.20 -4.42 11.24
C ALA A 21 16.52 -3.94 11.84
N ASN A 22 17.02 -2.76 11.44
CA ASN A 22 18.23 -2.16 11.98
C ASN A 22 18.11 -1.91 13.49
N ARG A 23 17.00 -1.33 13.95
CA ARG A 23 16.74 -1.13 15.40
C ARG A 23 16.75 -2.43 16.19
N LEU A 24 16.25 -3.50 15.60
CA LEU A 24 16.23 -4.84 16.20
C LEU A 24 17.53 -5.63 15.97
N LYS A 25 18.55 -5.03 15.36
CA LYS A 25 19.82 -5.67 14.98
C LYS A 25 19.61 -6.92 14.12
N GLN A 26 18.66 -6.83 13.19
CA GLN A 26 18.34 -7.85 12.22
C GLN A 26 18.71 -7.38 10.80
N GLN A 27 18.63 -8.27 9.81
CA GLN A 27 18.90 -7.95 8.42
C GLN A 27 17.62 -7.59 7.68
N ALA A 28 17.72 -6.66 6.73
CA ALA A 28 16.64 -6.35 5.79
C ALA A 28 17.13 -6.40 4.35
N ILE A 29 16.32 -7.01 3.48
CA ILE A 29 16.50 -7.03 2.03
C ILE A 29 15.25 -6.39 1.41
N VAL A 30 15.47 -5.44 0.50
CA VAL A 30 14.38 -4.67 -0.10
C VAL A 30 14.53 -4.65 -1.62
N TYR A 31 13.54 -5.16 -2.32
CA TYR A 31 13.45 -5.05 -3.76
C TYR A 31 12.46 -3.96 -4.15
N MET A 32 12.83 -3.16 -5.13
CA MET A 32 12.00 -2.07 -5.64
C MET A 32 11.65 -2.34 -7.10
N PRO A 33 10.42 -2.02 -7.55
CA PRO A 33 10.02 -2.22 -8.93
C PRO A 33 10.77 -1.29 -9.87
N GLN A 34 10.78 -1.63 -11.16
CA GLN A 34 11.30 -0.81 -12.23
C GLN A 34 10.67 0.60 -12.18
N GLY A 35 11.49 1.62 -12.38
CA GLY A 35 11.06 3.02 -12.38
C GLY A 35 11.03 3.68 -11.01
N SER A 36 11.33 2.95 -9.92
CA SER A 36 11.50 3.54 -8.60
C SER A 36 12.61 4.60 -8.59
N ALA A 37 12.41 5.69 -7.84
CA ALA A 37 13.37 6.78 -7.76
C ALA A 37 14.67 6.37 -7.04
N ALA A 38 15.81 6.71 -7.60
CA ALA A 38 17.12 6.42 -7.02
C ALA A 38 17.30 7.02 -5.61
N GLU A 39 16.67 8.15 -5.35
CA GLU A 39 16.67 8.78 -4.02
C GLU A 39 15.97 7.90 -2.98
N ARG A 40 14.84 7.27 -3.32
CA ARG A 40 14.14 6.34 -2.41
C ARG A 40 14.99 5.11 -2.12
N LEU A 41 15.68 4.55 -3.13
CA LEU A 41 16.64 3.47 -2.95
C LEU A 41 17.76 3.87 -1.98
N ALA A 42 18.34 5.07 -2.16
CA ALA A 42 19.38 5.60 -1.29
C ALA A 42 18.88 5.74 0.16
N ASN A 43 17.67 6.23 0.36
CA ASN A 43 17.07 6.37 1.69
C ASN A 43 16.85 5.01 2.38
N ILE A 44 16.45 3.98 1.66
CA ILE A 44 16.31 2.62 2.21
C ILE A 44 17.67 2.04 2.60
N ARG A 45 18.69 2.22 1.75
CA ARG A 45 20.07 1.78 2.05
C ARG A 45 20.66 2.51 3.24
N ALA A 46 20.34 3.79 3.42
CA ALA A 46 20.78 4.58 4.58
C ALA A 46 20.23 4.03 5.91
N GLU A 47 19.09 3.32 5.90
CA GLU A 47 18.57 2.61 7.07
C GLU A 47 19.29 1.26 7.33
N GLY A 48 20.29 0.90 6.52
CA GLY A 48 21.11 -0.30 6.71
C GLY A 48 20.62 -1.55 5.97
N ALA A 49 19.62 -1.45 5.11
CA ALA A 49 19.15 -2.57 4.31
C ALA A 49 20.00 -2.80 3.05
N GLN A 50 20.05 -4.05 2.61
CA GLN A 50 20.44 -4.38 1.24
C GLN A 50 19.23 -4.08 0.35
N ALA A 51 19.39 -3.19 -0.64
CA ALA A 51 18.28 -2.81 -1.49
C ALA A 51 18.71 -2.62 -2.95
N GLU A 52 17.83 -3.00 -3.88
CA GLU A 52 18.05 -2.82 -5.32
C GLU A 52 16.73 -2.58 -6.07
N ILE A 53 16.83 -1.95 -7.23
CA ILE A 53 15.72 -1.79 -8.16
C ILE A 53 15.79 -2.92 -9.17
N THR A 54 14.68 -3.65 -9.36
CA THR A 54 14.54 -4.72 -10.33
C THR A 54 14.15 -4.17 -11.71
N ASP A 55 14.13 -5.01 -12.71
CA ASP A 55 13.59 -4.74 -14.05
C ASP A 55 12.11 -5.16 -14.21
N MET A 56 11.44 -5.49 -13.09
CA MET A 56 10.07 -5.99 -13.03
C MET A 56 9.11 -4.90 -12.53
N ASN A 57 7.82 -5.03 -12.85
CA ASN A 57 6.75 -4.24 -12.23
C ASN A 57 6.58 -4.61 -10.74
N TYR A 58 5.69 -3.90 -10.03
CA TYR A 58 5.49 -4.12 -8.60
C TYR A 58 5.04 -5.54 -8.28
N ASP A 59 4.01 -6.05 -8.96
CA ASP A 59 3.39 -7.35 -8.64
C ASP A 59 4.35 -8.51 -8.94
N ASP A 60 5.10 -8.43 -10.04
CA ASP A 60 6.16 -9.41 -10.35
C ASP A 60 7.31 -9.36 -9.34
N THR A 61 7.68 -8.17 -8.87
CA THR A 61 8.68 -8.02 -7.82
C THR A 61 8.20 -8.63 -6.49
N VAL A 62 6.91 -8.50 -6.15
CA VAL A 62 6.32 -9.16 -4.96
C VAL A 62 6.40 -10.67 -5.08
N ARG A 63 6.05 -11.23 -6.24
CA ARG A 63 6.17 -12.69 -6.50
C ARG A 63 7.61 -13.17 -6.36
N TYR A 64 8.54 -12.49 -7.01
CA TYR A 64 9.97 -12.77 -6.90
C TYR A 64 10.47 -12.74 -5.45
N THR A 65 10.09 -11.71 -4.72
CA THR A 65 10.45 -11.54 -3.31
C THR A 65 9.90 -12.68 -2.43
N SER A 66 8.67 -13.12 -2.69
CA SER A 66 8.04 -14.24 -1.99
C SER A 66 8.77 -15.57 -2.26
N GLU A 67 9.16 -15.83 -3.51
CA GLU A 67 9.95 -17.00 -3.87
C GLU A 67 11.32 -17.01 -3.20
N LEU A 68 12.00 -15.87 -3.15
CA LEU A 68 13.28 -15.73 -2.45
C LEU A 68 13.14 -15.96 -0.94
N ALA A 69 12.08 -15.45 -0.33
CA ALA A 69 11.78 -15.66 1.08
C ALA A 69 11.64 -17.14 1.38
N GLN A 70 10.86 -17.86 0.58
CA GLN A 70 10.64 -19.30 0.74
C GLN A 70 11.93 -20.09 0.54
N LYS A 71 12.68 -19.81 -0.52
CA LYS A 71 13.93 -20.50 -0.87
C LYS A 71 15.01 -20.38 0.21
N ASN A 72 15.10 -19.22 0.85
CA ASN A 72 16.18 -18.91 1.81
C ASN A 72 15.73 -19.01 3.28
N GLY A 73 14.46 -19.30 3.55
CA GLY A 73 13.90 -19.31 4.90
C GLY A 73 13.86 -17.91 5.53
N TRP A 74 13.73 -16.85 4.73
CA TRP A 74 13.61 -15.49 5.18
C TRP A 74 12.15 -15.13 5.53
N ILE A 75 11.97 -14.09 6.31
CA ILE A 75 10.64 -13.65 6.73
C ILE A 75 10.16 -12.55 5.78
N ILE A 76 9.13 -12.86 4.98
CA ILE A 76 8.50 -11.84 4.15
C ILE A 76 7.66 -10.89 5.02
N VAL A 77 7.82 -9.57 4.80
CA VAL A 77 7.08 -8.50 5.47
C VAL A 77 6.49 -7.60 4.38
N GLN A 78 5.44 -8.09 3.73
CA GLN A 78 4.77 -7.39 2.64
C GLN A 78 3.46 -6.77 3.12
N ASP A 79 3.12 -5.59 2.62
CA ASP A 79 1.95 -4.80 2.99
C ASP A 79 0.70 -5.08 2.13
N THR A 80 0.75 -6.11 1.29
CA THR A 80 -0.41 -6.64 0.58
C THR A 80 -0.67 -8.09 0.99
N ALA A 81 -1.93 -8.52 0.97
CA ALA A 81 -2.36 -9.85 1.39
C ALA A 81 -2.76 -10.70 0.18
N TRP A 82 -2.48 -11.99 0.28
CA TRP A 82 -2.94 -13.03 -0.65
C TRP A 82 -3.29 -14.30 0.13
N ASP A 83 -3.80 -15.30 -0.56
CA ASP A 83 -4.19 -16.57 0.08
C ASP A 83 -3.03 -17.20 0.85
N GLY A 84 -3.27 -17.50 2.13
CA GLY A 84 -2.25 -18.00 3.07
C GLY A 84 -1.30 -16.96 3.65
N TYR A 85 -1.33 -15.69 3.19
CA TYR A 85 -0.50 -14.62 3.73
C TYR A 85 -1.36 -13.41 4.16
N THR A 86 -1.95 -13.48 5.33
CA THR A 86 -2.89 -12.46 5.83
C THR A 86 -2.44 -11.82 7.14
N ARG A 87 -1.77 -12.57 8.02
CA ARG A 87 -1.47 -12.12 9.38
C ARG A 87 -0.53 -10.90 9.44
N ILE A 88 0.55 -10.91 8.67
CA ILE A 88 1.51 -9.80 8.66
C ILE A 88 0.91 -8.56 7.98
N PRO A 89 0.26 -8.67 6.79
CA PRO A 89 -0.48 -7.55 6.23
C PRO A 89 -1.50 -6.93 7.19
N LEU A 90 -2.26 -7.74 7.93
CA LEU A 90 -3.20 -7.24 8.93
C LEU A 90 -2.51 -6.43 10.03
N TRP A 91 -1.37 -6.89 10.55
CA TRP A 91 -0.60 -6.13 11.53
C TRP A 91 -0.05 -4.82 10.97
N ILE A 92 0.37 -4.81 9.71
CA ILE A 92 0.82 -3.58 9.01
C ILE A 92 -0.35 -2.62 8.87
N MET A 93 -1.53 -3.09 8.46
CA MET A 93 -2.75 -2.29 8.37
C MET A 93 -3.14 -1.70 9.72
N GLN A 94 -3.05 -2.48 10.82
CA GLN A 94 -3.25 -1.97 12.18
C GLN A 94 -2.23 -0.87 12.53
N GLY A 95 -0.97 -1.02 12.12
CA GLY A 95 0.06 0.01 12.29
C GLY A 95 -0.27 1.31 11.54
N TYR A 96 -0.85 1.23 10.34
CA TYR A 96 -1.30 2.40 9.58
C TYR A 96 -2.43 3.18 10.26
N MET A 97 -3.23 2.52 11.11
CA MET A 97 -4.30 3.20 11.89
C MET A 97 -3.74 4.28 12.84
N THR A 98 -2.44 4.22 13.19
CA THR A 98 -1.78 5.28 13.98
C THR A 98 -1.91 6.64 13.30
N MET A 99 -1.71 6.69 11.97
CA MET A 99 -1.89 7.93 11.21
C MET A 99 -3.34 8.43 11.26
N ALA A 100 -4.31 7.52 11.16
CA ALA A 100 -5.72 7.86 11.24
C ALA A 100 -6.10 8.37 12.64
N LEU A 101 -5.56 7.77 13.69
CA LEU A 101 -5.73 8.22 15.08
C LEU A 101 -5.15 9.63 15.28
N GLU A 102 -3.92 9.86 14.85
CA GLU A 102 -3.29 11.18 14.95
C GLU A 102 -4.07 12.26 14.17
N ALA A 103 -4.56 11.92 12.97
CA ALA A 103 -5.43 12.80 12.20
C ALA A 103 -6.74 13.10 12.94
N TYR A 104 -7.39 12.10 13.51
CA TYR A 104 -8.60 12.23 14.30
C TYR A 104 -8.40 13.15 15.51
N GLU A 105 -7.31 12.99 16.25
CA GLU A 105 -7.00 13.81 17.43
C GLU A 105 -6.68 15.27 17.08
N GLN A 106 -6.16 15.52 15.87
CA GLN A 106 -5.77 16.87 15.42
C GLN A 106 -6.88 17.61 14.67
N LEU A 107 -7.91 16.92 14.19
CA LEU A 107 -9.00 17.55 13.47
C LEU A 107 -9.88 18.37 14.42
N PRO A 108 -10.09 19.68 14.15
CA PRO A 108 -10.92 20.55 15.00
C PRO A 108 -12.41 20.23 14.91
N VAL A 109 -12.83 19.61 13.81
CA VAL A 109 -14.21 19.18 13.54
C VAL A 109 -14.21 17.88 12.77
N LYS A 110 -15.29 17.11 12.89
CA LYS A 110 -15.49 15.90 12.11
C LYS A 110 -15.52 16.23 10.60
N PRO A 111 -14.75 15.53 9.77
CA PRO A 111 -14.83 15.71 8.32
C PRO A 111 -16.18 15.24 7.77
N THR A 112 -16.62 15.82 6.68
CA THR A 112 -17.82 15.37 5.93
C THR A 112 -17.45 14.36 4.86
N HIS A 113 -16.24 14.46 4.29
CA HIS A 113 -15.73 13.62 3.22
C HIS A 113 -14.28 13.26 3.50
N ILE A 114 -13.90 12.04 3.12
CA ILE A 114 -12.53 11.53 3.18
C ILE A 114 -12.17 11.02 1.78
N PHE A 115 -11.04 11.47 1.24
CA PHE A 115 -10.49 10.97 -0.02
C PHE A 115 -9.20 10.22 0.29
N LEU A 116 -9.15 8.93 -0.07
CA LEU A 116 -8.02 8.05 0.22
C LEU A 116 -7.41 7.55 -1.07
N GLN A 117 -6.13 7.80 -1.24
CA GLN A 117 -5.38 7.19 -2.34
C GLN A 117 -5.18 5.69 -2.08
N ALA A 118 -5.21 4.89 -3.15
CA ALA A 118 -4.95 3.47 -3.07
C ALA A 118 -4.00 2.99 -4.19
N GLY A 119 -3.04 2.14 -3.80
CA GLY A 119 -2.37 1.19 -4.64
C GLY A 119 -3.03 -0.17 -4.42
N VAL A 120 -2.44 -1.06 -3.60
CA VAL A 120 -3.08 -2.33 -3.21
C VAL A 120 -4.29 -2.15 -2.27
N GLY A 121 -4.48 -0.97 -1.67
CA GLY A 121 -5.59 -0.64 -0.79
C GLY A 121 -5.32 -0.73 0.72
N SER A 122 -4.17 -1.24 1.16
CA SER A 122 -3.88 -1.49 2.59
C SER A 122 -4.00 -0.24 3.45
N LEU A 123 -3.42 0.88 3.03
CA LEU A 123 -3.53 2.16 3.75
C LEU A 123 -4.96 2.67 3.75
N ALA A 124 -5.61 2.68 2.59
CA ALA A 124 -6.98 3.14 2.44
C ALA A 124 -7.95 2.32 3.32
N GLY A 125 -7.84 0.99 3.30
CA GLY A 125 -8.65 0.11 4.14
C GLY A 125 -8.42 0.34 5.64
N SER A 126 -7.17 0.61 6.03
CA SER A 126 -6.84 0.91 7.44
C SER A 126 -7.48 2.20 7.91
N VAL A 127 -7.39 3.26 7.12
CA VAL A 127 -7.99 4.57 7.45
C VAL A 127 -9.51 4.50 7.44
N GLN A 128 -10.10 3.86 6.41
CA GLN A 128 -11.54 3.67 6.33
C GLN A 128 -12.07 2.87 7.52
N GLY A 129 -11.43 1.73 7.84
CA GLY A 129 -11.84 0.90 8.96
C GLY A 129 -11.76 1.66 10.30
N PHE A 130 -10.71 2.44 10.53
CA PHE A 130 -10.57 3.27 11.71
C PHE A 130 -11.71 4.29 11.84
N PHE A 131 -12.00 5.06 10.79
CA PHE A 131 -13.05 6.08 10.86
C PHE A 131 -14.46 5.46 10.91
N ALA A 132 -14.67 4.32 10.30
CA ALA A 132 -15.93 3.58 10.43
C ALA A 132 -16.17 3.11 11.85
N ASP A 133 -15.14 2.61 12.55
CA ASP A 133 -15.24 2.19 13.96
C ASP A 133 -15.53 3.38 14.90
N ILE A 134 -14.86 4.52 14.69
CA ILE A 134 -15.02 5.72 15.53
C ILE A 134 -16.36 6.42 15.33
N TYR A 135 -16.84 6.51 14.07
CA TYR A 135 -18.02 7.31 13.76
C TYR A 135 -19.31 6.50 13.50
N ASP A 136 -19.17 5.18 13.38
CA ASP A 136 -20.30 4.25 13.15
C ASP A 136 -21.25 4.77 12.03
N SER A 137 -22.54 4.80 12.27
CA SER A 137 -23.58 5.26 11.35
C SER A 137 -23.43 6.72 10.88
N SER A 138 -22.56 7.48 11.52
CA SER A 138 -22.24 8.87 11.14
C SER A 138 -20.89 9.01 10.45
N CYS A 139 -20.33 7.91 9.90
CA CYS A 139 -19.03 7.95 9.21
C CYS A 139 -19.04 8.97 8.06
N PRO A 140 -17.95 9.74 7.86
CA PRO A 140 -17.79 10.60 6.69
C PRO A 140 -17.91 9.82 5.38
N LEU A 141 -18.44 10.46 4.34
CA LEU A 141 -18.43 9.85 3.00
C LEU A 141 -17.00 9.61 2.55
N THR A 142 -16.68 8.39 2.16
CA THR A 142 -15.31 7.99 1.80
C THR A 142 -15.20 7.57 0.36
N PHE A 143 -14.23 8.19 -0.33
CA PHE A 143 -13.94 7.94 -1.74
C PHE A 143 -12.51 7.42 -1.89
N ILE A 144 -12.36 6.30 -2.58
CA ILE A 144 -11.07 5.69 -2.90
C ILE A 144 -10.61 6.20 -4.26
N VAL A 145 -9.38 6.69 -4.34
CA VAL A 145 -8.83 7.33 -5.54
C VAL A 145 -7.60 6.59 -6.03
N GLU A 146 -7.62 6.16 -7.29
CA GLU A 146 -6.54 5.42 -7.93
C GLU A 146 -6.11 6.06 -9.25
N PRO A 147 -4.85 5.84 -9.68
CA PRO A 147 -4.41 6.23 -11.02
C PRO A 147 -5.04 5.33 -12.09
N LYS A 148 -5.53 5.92 -13.18
CA LYS A 148 -6.18 5.21 -14.29
C LYS A 148 -5.34 4.05 -14.88
N GLY A 149 -4.01 4.14 -14.79
CA GLY A 149 -3.10 3.08 -15.28
C GLY A 149 -2.91 1.91 -14.30
N ALA A 150 -3.44 2.01 -13.06
CA ALA A 150 -3.30 1.01 -12.00
C ALA A 150 -4.47 1.15 -11.02
N ASP A 151 -5.70 0.92 -11.49
CA ASP A 151 -6.95 1.17 -10.77
C ASP A 151 -7.67 -0.15 -10.39
N CYS A 152 -6.94 -1.09 -9.82
CA CYS A 152 -7.42 -2.44 -9.54
C CYS A 152 -8.60 -2.48 -8.54
N ILE A 153 -8.65 -1.60 -7.57
CA ILE A 153 -9.77 -1.47 -6.62
C ILE A 153 -11.02 -0.94 -7.34
N TYR A 154 -10.85 0.08 -8.20
CA TYR A 154 -11.93 0.60 -9.03
C TYR A 154 -12.48 -0.47 -9.96
N GLN A 155 -11.63 -1.25 -10.66
CA GLN A 155 -12.06 -2.34 -11.54
C GLN A 155 -12.83 -3.42 -10.76
N THR A 156 -12.36 -3.75 -9.56
CA THR A 156 -13.05 -4.69 -8.66
C THR A 156 -14.44 -4.16 -8.26
N ALA A 157 -14.54 -2.89 -7.90
CA ALA A 157 -15.82 -2.26 -7.56
C ALA A 157 -16.77 -2.20 -8.77
N ALA A 158 -16.25 -1.82 -9.94
CA ALA A 158 -17.03 -1.69 -11.16
C ALA A 158 -17.57 -3.03 -11.68
N ALA A 159 -16.80 -4.10 -11.53
CA ALA A 159 -17.23 -5.45 -11.93
C ALA A 159 -18.38 -5.96 -11.06
N ASN A 160 -18.40 -5.65 -9.78
CA ASN A 160 -19.45 -6.00 -8.82
C ASN A 160 -19.91 -7.47 -8.90
N ASP A 161 -18.96 -8.39 -9.14
CA ASP A 161 -19.20 -9.82 -9.31
C ASP A 161 -18.69 -10.68 -8.13
N GLY A 162 -18.22 -10.03 -7.07
CA GLY A 162 -17.67 -10.66 -5.87
C GLY A 162 -16.23 -11.14 -6.00
N SER A 163 -15.59 -10.91 -7.15
CA SER A 163 -14.21 -11.31 -7.40
C SER A 163 -13.27 -10.11 -7.35
N LEU A 164 -12.00 -10.34 -6.98
CA LEU A 164 -10.95 -9.33 -7.11
C LEU A 164 -10.49 -9.26 -8.57
N HIS A 165 -10.39 -8.05 -9.09
CA HIS A 165 -9.94 -7.78 -10.45
C HIS A 165 -8.57 -7.11 -10.45
N SER A 166 -7.64 -7.68 -11.21
CA SER A 166 -6.29 -7.16 -11.35
C SER A 166 -6.13 -6.35 -12.63
N VAL A 167 -5.33 -5.31 -12.58
CA VAL A 167 -4.84 -4.56 -13.74
C VAL A 167 -3.45 -5.08 -14.07
N THR A 168 -3.23 -5.47 -15.32
CA THR A 168 -1.96 -6.02 -15.79
C THR A 168 -1.23 -5.06 -16.71
N GLY A 169 0.07 -5.25 -16.91
CA GLY A 169 0.90 -4.48 -17.83
C GLY A 169 1.92 -3.62 -17.11
N ARG A 170 2.24 -2.46 -17.69
CA ARG A 170 3.32 -1.60 -17.16
C ARG A 170 2.97 -0.83 -15.90
N LEU A 171 1.68 -0.68 -15.61
CA LEU A 171 1.18 0.09 -14.45
C LEU A 171 1.77 1.51 -14.38
N GLU A 172 1.90 2.17 -15.54
CA GLU A 172 2.57 3.46 -15.65
C GLU A 172 1.70 4.59 -15.11
N THR A 173 2.24 5.32 -14.13
CA THR A 173 1.64 6.52 -13.55
C THR A 173 2.69 7.37 -12.87
N ILE A 174 2.50 8.71 -12.86
CA ILE A 174 3.34 9.61 -12.04
C ILE A 174 3.09 9.42 -10.54
N MET A 175 1.97 8.82 -10.17
CA MET A 175 1.63 8.44 -8.79
C MET A 175 2.33 7.11 -8.42
N ALA A 176 3.66 7.10 -8.49
CA ALA A 176 4.49 5.89 -8.46
C ALA A 176 4.21 4.95 -7.28
N GLY A 177 3.92 5.48 -6.09
CA GLY A 177 3.55 4.68 -4.91
C GLY A 177 2.18 4.00 -5.01
N LEU A 178 1.41 4.27 -6.08
CA LEU A 178 0.10 3.68 -6.33
C LEU A 178 0.11 2.75 -7.56
N ALA A 179 1.27 2.52 -8.18
CA ALA A 179 1.44 1.70 -9.38
C ALA A 179 1.37 0.20 -9.06
N CYS A 180 0.24 -0.25 -8.53
CA CYS A 180 -0.04 -1.63 -8.13
C CYS A 180 -1.23 -2.18 -8.92
N GLY A 181 -1.13 -3.42 -9.37
CA GLY A 181 -2.17 -4.04 -10.20
C GLY A 181 -3.07 -5.02 -9.47
N GLU A 182 -2.69 -5.48 -8.28
CA GLU A 182 -3.42 -6.52 -7.54
C GLU A 182 -3.99 -5.95 -6.22
N PRO A 183 -5.32 -6.06 -5.97
CA PRO A 183 -5.90 -5.58 -4.72
C PRO A 183 -5.49 -6.45 -3.53
N ASN A 184 -5.26 -5.82 -2.37
CA ASN A 184 -5.16 -6.53 -1.10
C ASN A 184 -6.54 -7.06 -0.69
N SER A 185 -6.67 -8.38 -0.54
CA SER A 185 -7.94 -9.04 -0.22
C SER A 185 -8.55 -8.56 1.11
N ILE A 186 -7.74 -8.35 2.15
CA ILE A 186 -8.21 -7.84 3.46
C ILE A 186 -8.69 -6.39 3.32
N ALA A 187 -7.96 -5.57 2.57
CA ALA A 187 -8.36 -4.19 2.35
C ALA A 187 -9.67 -4.11 1.58
N TRP A 188 -9.86 -4.97 0.58
CA TRP A 188 -11.10 -5.02 -0.19
C TRP A 188 -12.33 -5.38 0.66
N GLU A 189 -12.19 -6.30 1.61
CA GLU A 189 -13.28 -6.62 2.54
C GLU A 189 -13.77 -5.37 3.31
N ILE A 190 -12.88 -4.44 3.61
CA ILE A 190 -13.23 -3.18 4.27
C ILE A 190 -13.76 -2.17 3.24
N LEU A 191 -13.00 -1.92 2.19
CA LEU A 191 -13.29 -0.87 1.20
C LEU A 191 -14.58 -1.15 0.42
N GLY A 192 -14.79 -2.39 0.00
CA GLY A 192 -15.97 -2.80 -0.76
C GLY A 192 -17.28 -2.69 0.03
N ASN A 193 -17.21 -2.77 1.37
CA ASN A 193 -18.38 -2.68 2.23
C ASN A 193 -18.62 -1.30 2.83
N LEU A 194 -17.58 -0.47 2.95
CA LEU A 194 -17.67 0.77 3.73
C LEU A 194 -17.41 2.05 2.91
N SER A 195 -16.87 1.95 1.69
CA SER A 195 -16.61 3.14 0.87
C SER A 195 -17.85 3.55 0.08
N ASP A 196 -18.06 4.87 -0.04
CA ASP A 196 -19.19 5.45 -0.78
C ASP A 196 -18.92 5.55 -2.28
N GLY A 197 -17.65 5.51 -2.69
CA GLY A 197 -17.33 5.55 -4.11
C GLY A 197 -15.85 5.27 -4.42
N PHE A 198 -15.63 4.93 -5.69
CA PHE A 198 -14.31 4.60 -6.23
C PHE A 198 -14.05 5.47 -7.46
N ILE A 199 -12.87 6.06 -7.53
CA ILE A 199 -12.50 7.04 -8.56
C ILE A 199 -11.21 6.59 -9.23
N SER A 200 -11.28 6.37 -10.54
CA SER A 200 -10.12 6.21 -11.40
C SER A 200 -9.77 7.56 -12.03
N CYS A 201 -8.62 8.14 -11.70
CA CYS A 201 -8.24 9.46 -12.16
C CYS A 201 -6.98 9.46 -13.05
N PRO A 202 -6.90 10.32 -14.07
CA PRO A 202 -5.70 10.45 -14.88
C PRO A 202 -4.59 11.21 -14.13
N ASP A 203 -3.35 10.99 -14.53
CA ASP A 203 -2.15 11.56 -13.91
C ASP A 203 -2.17 13.10 -13.82
N TYR A 204 -2.79 13.79 -14.78
CA TYR A 204 -2.87 15.24 -14.73
C TYR A 204 -3.64 15.75 -13.52
N THR A 205 -4.57 14.97 -12.95
CA THR A 205 -5.33 15.32 -11.74
C THR A 205 -4.39 15.44 -10.54
N ALA A 206 -3.47 14.49 -10.37
CA ALA A 206 -2.46 14.56 -9.32
C ALA A 206 -1.52 15.78 -9.53
N ALA A 207 -1.08 16.01 -10.78
CA ALA A 207 -0.25 17.16 -11.11
C ALA A 207 -0.96 18.50 -10.85
N GLN A 208 -2.27 18.58 -11.09
CA GLN A 208 -3.07 19.76 -10.75
C GLN A 208 -3.22 19.92 -9.24
N GLY A 209 -3.52 18.85 -8.50
CA GLY A 209 -3.61 18.87 -7.04
C GLY A 209 -2.34 19.41 -6.39
N MET A 210 -1.17 18.93 -6.82
CA MET A 210 0.14 19.41 -6.33
C MET A 210 0.41 20.91 -6.62
N ARG A 211 -0.26 21.51 -7.58
CA ARG A 211 -0.10 22.95 -7.89
C ARG A 211 -1.07 23.83 -7.10
N ILE A 212 -2.15 23.27 -6.60
CA ILE A 212 -3.19 23.98 -5.84
C ILE A 212 -2.85 24.02 -4.36
N LEU A 213 -2.24 22.96 -3.83
CA LEU A 213 -1.78 22.81 -2.44
C LEU A 213 -0.39 23.44 -2.24
#